data_17703b5634199c9b1bbfac149bc57695
#
_entry.id   17703b5634199c9b1bbfac149bc57695
#
_cell.length_a   1.000
_cell.length_b   1.000
_cell.length_c   1.000
_cell.angle_alpha   90.00
_cell.angle_beta   90.00
_cell.angle_gamma   90.00
#
_symmetry.space_group_name_H-M   'P 1'
#
loop_
_entity.id
_entity.type
_entity.pdbx_description
1 polymer ?
#
loop_
_entity_poly.entity_id
_entity_poly.type
_entity_poly.pdbx_seq_one_letter_code
_entity_poly.pdbx_strand_id
1 'polypeptide(L)'
;MANTDQIRVILAAELRRKLSDAPKKPFMRFANYEFEWELKRAGDTVTVPISPKITLTDVSSANSGNIKATSIADITASDRTIGYSSLVVNKLHQYREKFSDLEEIQTLYSIKGGRVADLLEGMDTAVESSIISMLDSHLSTYGSGSNIITKSTLTTANVAENIMELRTKLSEKEVPMDNRILICSPKVSAVIAQAGILQGTEVAANGAVEWWLGKFAGFEIYESNLIAAADIYAFRAKSYNYVRQLFKVKVTDAEAGMYYNILGQIAHGGKVFDCNAEQIWKETITAFQPTETETPTETPTPTETPTPTETPTT
;
A
#
# COMPACT_ATOMS: atom_id res chain seq x y z
N MET A 1 33.00 -17.08 26.43
CA MET A 1 31.87 -17.82 25.78
C MET A 1 30.48 -17.41 26.31
N ALA A 2 30.26 -17.25 27.62
CA ALA A 2 28.93 -16.87 28.15
C ALA A 2 28.40 -15.50 27.66
N ASN A 3 29.26 -14.53 27.39
CA ASN A 3 28.88 -13.18 27.00
C ASN A 3 28.35 -13.11 25.55
N THR A 4 28.88 -13.93 24.66
CA THR A 4 28.49 -13.97 23.23
C THR A 4 27.07 -14.57 23.05
N ASP A 5 26.75 -15.59 23.84
CA ASP A 5 25.41 -16.22 23.77
C ASP A 5 24.30 -15.31 24.33
N GLN A 6 24.60 -14.51 25.36
CA GLN A 6 23.67 -13.52 25.88
C GLN A 6 23.41 -12.40 24.86
N ILE A 7 24.45 -11.91 24.17
CA ILE A 7 24.30 -10.90 23.12
C ILE A 7 23.44 -11.43 21.97
N ARG A 8 23.60 -12.69 21.57
CA ARG A 8 22.79 -13.36 20.53
C ARG A 8 21.31 -13.43 20.91
N VAL A 9 21.03 -13.79 22.16
CA VAL A 9 19.63 -13.88 22.66
C VAL A 9 18.99 -12.49 22.71
N ILE A 10 19.71 -11.48 23.18
CA ILE A 10 19.23 -10.09 23.27
C ILE A 10 18.93 -9.55 21.85
N LEU A 11 19.84 -9.74 20.90
CA LEU A 11 19.67 -9.28 19.51
C LEU A 11 18.47 -9.95 18.84
N ALA A 12 18.30 -11.26 19.03
CA ALA A 12 17.14 -11.98 18.48
C ALA A 12 15.83 -11.54 19.14
N ALA A 13 15.83 -11.23 20.42
CA ALA A 13 14.66 -10.72 21.14
C ALA A 13 14.32 -9.29 20.69
N GLU A 14 15.30 -8.43 20.49
CA GLU A 14 15.10 -7.07 20.00
C GLU A 14 14.59 -7.04 18.56
N LEU A 15 15.12 -7.87 17.68
CA LEU A 15 14.59 -8.05 16.32
C LEU A 15 13.14 -8.51 16.32
N ARG A 16 12.81 -9.51 17.15
CA ARG A 16 11.42 -9.97 17.26
C ARG A 16 10.50 -8.88 17.77
N ARG A 17 10.92 -8.11 18.78
CA ARG A 17 10.15 -7.01 19.32
C ARG A 17 9.89 -5.93 18.26
N LYS A 18 10.93 -5.49 17.55
CA LYS A 18 10.79 -4.48 16.48
C LYS A 18 9.96 -4.96 15.30
N LEU A 19 10.02 -6.24 14.96
CA LEU A 19 9.18 -6.82 13.92
C LEU A 19 7.72 -6.97 14.36
N SER A 20 7.48 -7.11 15.68
CA SER A 20 6.15 -7.11 16.29
C SER A 20 5.52 -5.71 16.38
N ASP A 21 6.33 -4.65 16.28
CA ASP A 21 5.82 -3.29 16.26
C ASP A 21 4.93 -3.08 15.02
N ALA A 22 4.00 -2.13 15.11
CA ALA A 22 3.06 -1.84 14.03
C ALA A 22 3.82 -1.54 12.71
N PRO A 23 3.39 -2.13 11.59
CA PRO A 23 4.08 -1.92 10.32
C PRO A 23 4.03 -0.46 9.92
N LYS A 24 5.21 0.09 9.58
CA LYS A 24 5.36 1.50 9.19
C LYS A 24 4.96 1.77 7.75
N LYS A 25 5.18 0.78 6.87
CA LYS A 25 4.91 0.89 5.44
C LYS A 25 3.40 0.85 5.16
N PRO A 26 2.88 1.71 4.26
CA PRO A 26 1.44 1.87 4.05
C PRO A 26 0.69 0.59 3.70
N PHE A 27 1.17 -0.19 2.72
CA PHE A 27 0.47 -1.42 2.34
C PHE A 27 0.47 -2.48 3.44
N MET A 28 1.55 -2.58 4.20
CA MET A 28 1.60 -3.50 5.34
C MET A 28 0.62 -3.09 6.44
N ARG A 29 0.43 -1.79 6.67
CA ARG A 29 -0.45 -1.26 7.73
C ARG A 29 -1.92 -1.63 7.51
N PHE A 30 -2.36 -1.67 6.25
CA PHE A 30 -3.76 -1.90 5.90
C PHE A 30 -4.09 -3.32 5.49
N ALA A 31 -3.12 -4.22 5.51
CA ALA A 31 -3.34 -5.65 5.29
C ALA A 31 -4.13 -6.30 6.44
N ASN A 32 -4.86 -7.35 6.14
CA ASN A 32 -5.49 -8.19 7.14
C ASN A 32 -4.53 -9.33 7.55
N TYR A 33 -4.20 -9.41 8.84
CA TYR A 33 -3.29 -10.40 9.42
C TYR A 33 -4.02 -11.47 10.24
N GLU A 34 -5.32 -11.62 10.06
CA GLU A 34 -6.14 -12.53 10.87
C GLU A 34 -5.63 -13.97 10.86
N PHE A 35 -5.03 -14.41 9.76
CA PHE A 35 -4.54 -15.79 9.58
C PHE A 35 -3.07 -15.99 9.97
N GLU A 36 -2.39 -14.97 10.51
CA GLU A 36 -0.95 -15.04 10.83
C GLU A 36 -0.64 -16.10 11.90
N TRP A 37 -1.55 -16.32 12.83
CA TRP A 37 -1.37 -17.27 13.93
C TRP A 37 -1.60 -18.75 13.53
N GLU A 38 -2.33 -19.01 12.45
CA GLU A 38 -2.61 -20.35 11.95
C GLU A 38 -1.44 -20.95 11.15
N LEU A 39 -0.69 -20.11 10.47
CA LEU A 39 0.40 -20.49 9.59
C LEU A 39 1.72 -20.46 10.35
N LYS A 40 2.30 -21.63 10.62
CA LYS A 40 3.52 -21.76 11.45
C LYS A 40 4.77 -22.07 10.65
N ARG A 41 4.67 -22.51 9.40
CA ARG A 41 5.81 -22.91 8.57
C ARG A 41 5.69 -22.39 7.14
N ALA A 42 6.82 -22.18 6.50
CA ALA A 42 6.86 -21.92 5.06
C ALA A 42 6.26 -23.12 4.32
N GLY A 43 5.34 -22.86 3.39
CA GLY A 43 4.58 -23.90 2.68
C GLY A 43 3.26 -24.28 3.34
N ASP A 44 3.00 -23.82 4.55
CA ASP A 44 1.69 -24.04 5.17
C ASP A 44 0.59 -23.34 4.36
N THR A 45 -0.59 -23.98 4.33
CA THR A 45 -1.75 -23.47 3.61
C THR A 45 -2.93 -23.39 4.56
N VAL A 46 -3.56 -22.22 4.63
CA VAL A 46 -4.87 -22.06 5.29
C VAL A 46 -5.95 -22.02 4.23
N THR A 47 -6.97 -22.86 4.42
CA THR A 47 -8.14 -22.89 3.55
C THR A 47 -9.28 -22.15 4.21
N VAL A 48 -9.67 -21.03 3.60
CA VAL A 48 -10.74 -20.16 4.11
C VAL A 48 -12.03 -20.45 3.34
N PRO A 49 -13.14 -20.80 4.02
CA PRO A 49 -14.43 -20.93 3.37
C PRO A 49 -14.97 -19.57 2.95
N ILE A 50 -15.34 -19.42 1.68
CA ILE A 50 -15.95 -18.23 1.13
C ILE A 50 -17.43 -18.49 0.90
N SER A 51 -18.27 -17.75 1.61
CA SER A 51 -19.71 -17.78 1.37
C SER A 51 -20.09 -16.79 0.28
N PRO A 52 -20.79 -17.20 -0.78
CA PRO A 52 -21.30 -16.30 -1.77
C PRO A 52 -22.33 -15.32 -1.17
N LYS A 53 -22.47 -14.14 -1.78
CA LYS A 53 -23.45 -13.13 -1.38
C LYS A 53 -24.87 -13.73 -1.42
N ILE A 54 -25.68 -13.48 -0.40
CA ILE A 54 -27.06 -13.97 -0.36
C ILE A 54 -27.90 -13.09 -1.28
N THR A 55 -28.59 -13.70 -2.23
CA THR A 55 -29.62 -13.06 -3.02
C THR A 55 -30.98 -13.35 -2.39
N LEU A 56 -31.68 -12.31 -1.99
CA LEU A 56 -33.03 -12.46 -1.48
C LEU A 56 -34.00 -12.44 -2.68
N THR A 57 -34.91 -13.41 -2.71
CA THR A 57 -35.99 -13.45 -3.69
C THR A 57 -37.19 -12.69 -3.13
N ASP A 58 -37.68 -11.68 -3.88
CA ASP A 58 -38.88 -10.98 -3.52
C ASP A 58 -40.12 -11.83 -3.92
N VAL A 59 -40.81 -12.32 -2.91
CA VAL A 59 -42.03 -13.14 -3.07
C VAL A 59 -43.31 -12.26 -3.19
N SER A 60 -43.23 -10.97 -2.89
CA SER A 60 -44.39 -10.06 -2.92
C SER A 60 -44.92 -9.85 -4.32
N SER A 61 -44.07 -9.85 -5.33
CA SER A 61 -44.47 -9.67 -6.74
C SER A 61 -45.20 -10.86 -7.34
N ALA A 62 -44.94 -12.07 -6.84
CA ALA A 62 -45.59 -13.30 -7.32
C ALA A 62 -47.06 -13.43 -6.85
N ASN A 63 -47.43 -12.72 -5.78
CA ASN A 63 -48.73 -12.87 -5.11
C ASN A 63 -49.65 -11.63 -5.16
N SER A 64 -49.54 -10.77 -6.17
CA SER A 64 -50.46 -9.59 -6.37
C SER A 64 -50.66 -8.74 -5.10
N GLY A 65 -49.59 -8.47 -4.36
CA GLY A 65 -49.61 -7.56 -3.20
C GLY A 65 -50.11 -8.15 -1.88
N ASN A 66 -50.41 -9.43 -1.82
CA ASN A 66 -50.85 -10.07 -0.57
C ASN A 66 -49.65 -10.78 0.11
N ILE A 67 -49.08 -10.14 1.14
CA ILE A 67 -48.02 -10.71 1.98
C ILE A 67 -48.61 -11.80 2.89
N LYS A 68 -49.24 -12.81 2.35
CA LYS A 68 -49.54 -14.02 3.10
C LYS A 68 -48.39 -14.96 2.91
N ALA A 69 -47.89 -15.49 4.01
CA ALA A 69 -46.89 -16.58 4.04
C ALA A 69 -47.45 -17.78 3.23
N THR A 70 -47.36 -17.64 1.93
CA THR A 70 -47.63 -18.71 0.99
C THR A 70 -46.43 -19.64 1.05
N SER A 71 -46.69 -20.90 1.14
CA SER A 71 -45.81 -22.01 1.39
C SER A 71 -44.35 -21.75 0.96
N ILE A 72 -43.44 -22.04 1.87
CA ILE A 72 -41.97 -22.14 1.63
C ILE A 72 -41.65 -22.99 0.37
N ALA A 73 -42.60 -23.75 -0.13
CA ALA A 73 -42.51 -24.58 -1.33
C ALA A 73 -42.38 -23.78 -2.66
N ASP A 74 -42.75 -22.52 -2.69
CA ASP A 74 -42.61 -21.68 -3.91
C ASP A 74 -41.24 -21.01 -4.04
N ILE A 75 -40.40 -21.13 -3.02
CA ILE A 75 -39.02 -20.61 -3.05
C ILE A 75 -38.12 -21.78 -3.42
N THR A 76 -37.58 -21.74 -4.64
CA THR A 76 -36.53 -22.70 -5.03
C THR A 76 -35.33 -22.50 -4.11
N ALA A 77 -35.04 -23.50 -3.25
CA ALA A 77 -33.87 -23.46 -2.44
C ALA A 77 -32.63 -23.37 -3.34
N SER A 78 -31.93 -22.26 -3.30
CA SER A 78 -30.64 -22.18 -3.99
C SER A 78 -29.62 -23.00 -3.21
N ASP A 79 -29.07 -24.00 -3.85
CA ASP A 79 -28.00 -24.82 -3.28
C ASP A 79 -26.77 -23.93 -3.10
N ARG A 80 -26.45 -23.63 -1.84
CA ARG A 80 -25.38 -22.71 -1.50
C ARG A 80 -24.05 -23.45 -1.44
N THR A 81 -23.35 -23.47 -2.55
CA THR A 81 -22.02 -24.06 -2.60
C THR A 81 -21.02 -23.15 -1.89
N ILE A 82 -20.46 -23.64 -0.81
CA ILE A 82 -19.37 -22.94 -0.10
C ILE A 82 -18.11 -23.11 -0.94
N GLY A 83 -17.60 -22.00 -1.49
CA GLY A 83 -16.28 -21.96 -2.13
C GLY A 83 -15.17 -21.99 -1.08
N TYR A 84 -14.04 -22.57 -1.43
CA TYR A 84 -12.85 -22.56 -0.59
C TYR A 84 -11.72 -21.81 -1.31
N SER A 85 -11.05 -20.92 -0.60
CA SER A 85 -9.85 -20.26 -1.10
C SER A 85 -8.68 -20.52 -0.17
N SER A 86 -7.52 -20.82 -0.76
CA SER A 86 -6.30 -21.12 0.00
C SER A 86 -5.36 -19.94 0.02
N LEU A 87 -4.84 -19.62 1.22
CA LEU A 87 -3.75 -18.70 1.47
C LEU A 87 -2.49 -19.52 1.75
N VAL A 88 -1.44 -19.27 0.97
CA VAL A 88 -0.18 -20.04 1.03
C VAL A 88 0.98 -19.10 1.36
N VAL A 89 1.87 -19.52 2.26
CA VAL A 89 3.15 -18.87 2.52
C VAL A 89 4.17 -19.41 1.49
N ASN A 90 4.37 -18.69 0.41
CA ASN A 90 5.15 -19.14 -0.76
C ASN A 90 6.42 -18.33 -1.02
N LYS A 91 6.68 -17.29 -0.23
CA LYS A 91 7.88 -16.45 -0.39
C LYS A 91 8.77 -16.55 0.84
N LEU A 92 10.06 -16.65 0.61
CA LEU A 92 11.08 -16.68 1.65
C LEU A 92 12.20 -15.69 1.29
N HIS A 93 12.34 -14.65 2.08
CA HIS A 93 13.48 -13.76 1.98
C HIS A 93 14.53 -14.11 3.03
N GLN A 94 15.78 -14.11 2.63
CA GLN A 94 16.93 -14.42 3.47
C GLN A 94 17.91 -13.27 3.41
N TYR A 95 18.44 -12.95 4.57
CA TYR A 95 19.52 -11.98 4.72
C TYR A 95 20.69 -12.63 5.41
N ARG A 96 21.87 -12.34 4.92
CA ARG A 96 23.15 -12.77 5.54
C ARG A 96 24.15 -11.63 5.46
N GLU A 97 24.63 -11.20 6.58
CA GLU A 97 25.69 -10.20 6.69
C GLU A 97 26.84 -10.72 7.52
N LYS A 98 28.04 -10.35 7.11
CA LYS A 98 29.29 -10.71 7.76
C LYS A 98 29.80 -9.52 8.55
N PHE A 99 30.17 -9.75 9.82
CA PHE A 99 30.78 -8.77 10.69
C PHE A 99 32.17 -9.20 11.07
N SER A 100 33.11 -8.29 10.98
CA SER A 100 34.46 -8.50 11.48
C SER A 100 34.57 -8.12 12.96
N ASP A 101 35.20 -8.96 13.77
CA ASP A 101 35.44 -8.65 15.18
C ASP A 101 36.31 -7.39 15.35
N LEU A 102 37.15 -7.08 14.36
CA LEU A 102 37.98 -5.89 14.35
C LEU A 102 37.18 -4.59 14.20
N GLU A 103 36.12 -4.60 13.38
CA GLU A 103 35.21 -3.44 13.21
C GLU A 103 34.44 -3.15 14.48
N GLU A 104 34.11 -4.17 15.26
CA GLU A 104 33.43 -4.03 16.54
C GLU A 104 34.27 -3.34 17.59
N ILE A 105 35.56 -3.66 17.63
CA ILE A 105 36.54 -3.11 18.62
C ILE A 105 36.90 -1.66 18.28
N GLN A 106 36.98 -1.33 17.00
CA GLN A 106 37.40 0.00 16.53
C GLN A 106 36.32 1.06 16.59
N THR A 107 35.05 0.67 16.66
CA THR A 107 33.93 1.62 16.63
C THR A 107 33.31 1.74 18.01
N LEU A 108 33.51 2.89 18.64
CA LEU A 108 32.87 3.29 19.91
C LEU A 108 31.32 3.32 19.84
N TYR A 109 30.77 3.22 18.65
CA TYR A 109 29.33 3.26 18.39
C TYR A 109 28.79 1.86 18.13
N SER A 110 27.61 1.57 18.66
CA SER A 110 26.89 0.31 18.43
C SER A 110 26.49 0.16 16.96
N ILE A 111 27.41 -0.24 16.10
CA ILE A 111 27.13 -0.59 14.70
C ILE A 111 26.02 -1.63 14.62
N LYS A 112 25.97 -2.55 15.59
CA LYS A 112 24.96 -3.61 15.68
C LYS A 112 23.52 -3.08 15.67
N GLY A 113 23.25 -2.01 16.41
CA GLY A 113 21.91 -1.42 16.50
C GLY A 113 21.44 -0.78 15.18
N GLY A 114 22.34 -0.06 14.50
CA GLY A 114 22.06 0.55 13.20
C GLY A 114 21.78 -0.49 12.12
N ARG A 115 22.63 -1.50 12.00
CA ARG A 115 22.47 -2.55 10.97
C ARG A 115 21.26 -3.46 11.19
N VAL A 116 20.86 -3.66 12.45
CA VAL A 116 19.58 -4.34 12.76
C VAL A 116 18.40 -3.53 12.27
N ALA A 117 18.45 -2.20 12.41
CA ALA A 117 17.40 -1.32 11.90
C ALA A 117 17.36 -1.35 10.36
N ASP A 118 18.49 -1.30 9.69
CA ASP A 118 18.61 -1.39 8.23
C ASP A 118 18.09 -2.75 7.70
N LEU A 119 18.40 -3.84 8.42
CA LEU A 119 17.90 -5.17 8.10
C LEU A 119 16.36 -5.20 8.16
N LEU A 120 15.77 -4.65 9.22
CA LEU A 120 14.32 -4.60 9.39
C LEU A 120 13.66 -3.75 8.30
N GLU A 121 14.24 -2.59 7.97
CA GLU A 121 13.74 -1.75 6.89
C GLU A 121 13.83 -2.46 5.53
N GLY A 122 14.92 -3.19 5.28
CA GLY A 122 15.06 -4.00 4.07
C GLY A 122 14.03 -5.13 4.00
N MET A 123 13.74 -5.79 5.12
CA MET A 123 12.70 -6.82 5.19
C MET A 123 11.30 -6.24 4.97
N ASP A 124 10.97 -5.12 5.61
CA ASP A 124 9.68 -4.46 5.43
C ASP A 124 9.50 -3.99 3.97
N THR A 125 10.54 -3.47 3.35
CA THR A 125 10.54 -3.08 1.94
C THR A 125 10.29 -4.28 1.02
N ALA A 126 10.91 -5.42 1.28
CA ALA A 126 10.71 -6.65 0.51
C ALA A 126 9.28 -7.21 0.67
N VAL A 127 8.74 -7.15 1.88
CA VAL A 127 7.35 -7.55 2.16
C VAL A 127 6.36 -6.63 1.46
N GLU A 128 6.52 -5.31 1.56
CA GLU A 128 5.64 -4.35 0.88
C GLU A 128 5.68 -4.49 -0.63
N SER A 129 6.87 -4.63 -1.23
CA SER A 129 7.03 -4.91 -2.66
C SER A 129 6.31 -6.20 -3.08
N SER A 130 6.32 -7.21 -2.21
CA SER A 130 5.61 -8.46 -2.46
C SER A 130 4.08 -8.30 -2.37
N ILE A 131 3.58 -7.44 -1.48
CA ILE A 131 2.16 -7.10 -1.41
C ILE A 131 1.72 -6.37 -2.68
N ILE A 132 2.48 -5.38 -3.15
CA ILE A 132 2.19 -4.65 -4.39
C ILE A 132 2.14 -5.61 -5.58
N SER A 133 3.14 -6.51 -5.72
CA SER A 133 3.17 -7.51 -6.79
C SER A 133 1.98 -8.47 -6.73
N MET A 134 1.53 -8.84 -5.53
CA MET A 134 0.34 -9.67 -5.34
C MET A 134 -0.93 -8.92 -5.76
N LEU A 135 -1.07 -7.65 -5.39
CA LEU A 135 -2.20 -6.82 -5.79
C LEU A 135 -2.25 -6.61 -7.30
N ASP A 136 -1.12 -6.34 -7.94
CA ASP A 136 -1.01 -6.21 -9.39
C ASP A 136 -1.39 -7.50 -10.13
N SER A 137 -0.89 -8.63 -9.65
CA SER A 137 -1.25 -9.95 -10.19
C SER A 137 -2.74 -10.23 -10.05
N HIS A 138 -3.32 -9.90 -8.90
CA HIS A 138 -4.76 -10.06 -8.68
C HIS A 138 -5.58 -9.15 -9.62
N LEU A 139 -5.24 -7.86 -9.70
CA LEU A 139 -5.95 -6.89 -10.53
C LEU A 139 -5.88 -7.21 -12.02
N SER A 140 -4.75 -7.74 -12.50
CA SER A 140 -4.61 -8.16 -13.90
C SER A 140 -5.43 -9.40 -14.23
N THR A 141 -5.65 -10.29 -13.25
CA THR A 141 -6.35 -11.57 -13.45
C THR A 141 -7.85 -11.42 -13.18
N TYR A 142 -8.24 -10.65 -12.16
CA TYR A 142 -9.62 -10.46 -11.79
C TYR A 142 -10.41 -9.70 -12.86
N GLY A 143 -11.48 -10.33 -13.36
CA GLY A 143 -12.34 -9.71 -14.38
C GLY A 143 -11.59 -9.24 -15.64
N SER A 144 -10.45 -9.86 -15.97
CA SER A 144 -9.58 -9.44 -17.09
C SER A 144 -9.11 -7.98 -16.98
N GLY A 145 -8.80 -7.52 -15.76
CA GLY A 145 -8.32 -6.17 -15.50
C GLY A 145 -9.42 -5.12 -15.39
N SER A 146 -10.67 -5.52 -15.13
CA SER A 146 -11.82 -4.61 -15.03
C SER A 146 -11.68 -3.56 -13.92
N ASN A 147 -10.87 -3.83 -12.90
CA ASN A 147 -10.60 -2.92 -11.79
C ASN A 147 -9.36 -2.04 -12.01
N ILE A 148 -8.84 -1.98 -13.25
CA ILE A 148 -7.74 -1.10 -13.64
C ILE A 148 -8.30 0.02 -14.52
N ILE A 149 -8.10 1.26 -14.10
CA ILE A 149 -8.44 2.45 -14.86
C ILE A 149 -7.17 3.02 -15.47
N THR A 150 -7.14 3.23 -16.78
CA THR A 150 -5.99 3.84 -17.45
C THR A 150 -6.31 5.27 -17.85
N LYS A 151 -5.49 6.21 -17.40
CA LYS A 151 -5.59 7.63 -17.73
C LYS A 151 -4.37 8.08 -18.54
N SER A 152 -4.61 8.97 -19.49
CA SER A 152 -3.54 9.48 -20.36
C SER A 152 -2.62 10.45 -19.62
N THR A 153 -3.18 11.36 -18.85
CA THR A 153 -2.44 12.46 -18.19
C THR A 153 -3.00 12.78 -16.82
N LEU A 154 -2.12 13.09 -15.88
CA LEU A 154 -2.47 13.67 -14.58
C LEU A 154 -1.97 15.10 -14.48
N THR A 155 -2.88 16.00 -14.13
CA THR A 155 -2.63 17.42 -13.92
C THR A 155 -3.27 17.88 -12.61
N THR A 156 -2.90 19.05 -12.13
CA THR A 156 -3.55 19.66 -10.95
C THR A 156 -5.04 19.94 -11.16
N ALA A 157 -5.46 20.12 -12.41
CA ALA A 157 -6.87 20.38 -12.76
C ALA A 157 -7.75 19.12 -12.71
N ASN A 158 -7.20 17.95 -13.10
CA ASN A 158 -8.00 16.71 -13.23
C ASN A 158 -7.80 15.69 -12.10
N VAL A 159 -6.83 15.89 -11.21
CA VAL A 159 -6.55 14.95 -10.12
C VAL A 159 -7.74 14.73 -9.19
N ALA A 160 -8.51 15.78 -8.91
CA ALA A 160 -9.71 15.68 -8.10
C ALA A 160 -10.79 14.81 -8.76
N GLU A 161 -10.99 14.96 -10.07
CA GLU A 161 -11.93 14.17 -10.87
C GLU A 161 -11.54 12.69 -10.88
N ASN A 162 -10.26 12.39 -11.09
CA ASN A 162 -9.74 11.01 -11.08
C ASN A 162 -9.98 10.33 -9.73
N ILE A 163 -9.71 11.00 -8.61
CA ILE A 163 -9.98 10.43 -7.28
C ILE A 163 -11.49 10.24 -7.06
N MET A 164 -12.32 11.16 -7.55
CA MET A 164 -13.78 11.02 -7.47
C MET A 164 -14.28 9.86 -8.32
N GLU A 165 -13.66 9.57 -9.47
CA GLU A 165 -14.00 8.39 -10.28
C GLU A 165 -13.70 7.10 -9.51
N LEU A 166 -12.52 6.98 -8.90
CA LEU A 166 -12.19 5.83 -8.03
C LEU A 166 -13.20 5.66 -6.89
N ARG A 167 -13.63 6.77 -6.26
CA ARG A 167 -14.69 6.75 -5.25
C ARG A 167 -16.00 6.20 -5.81
N THR A 168 -16.39 6.66 -7.00
CA THR A 168 -17.61 6.24 -7.66
C THR A 168 -17.57 4.75 -7.98
N LYS A 169 -16.46 4.26 -8.53
CA LYS A 169 -16.26 2.83 -8.81
C LYS A 169 -16.40 1.95 -7.58
N LEU A 170 -15.81 2.34 -6.45
CA LEU A 170 -15.97 1.62 -5.19
C LEU A 170 -17.42 1.67 -4.69
N SER A 171 -18.12 2.78 -4.89
CA SER A 171 -19.52 2.95 -4.46
C SER A 171 -20.49 2.17 -5.34
N GLU A 172 -20.26 2.09 -6.66
CA GLU A 172 -21.00 1.24 -7.60
C GLU A 172 -20.92 -0.25 -7.23
N LYS A 173 -19.81 -0.66 -6.60
CA LYS A 173 -19.60 -2.02 -6.08
C LYS A 173 -20.08 -2.22 -4.65
N GLU A 174 -20.87 -1.29 -4.11
CA GLU A 174 -21.42 -1.32 -2.76
C GLU A 174 -20.34 -1.46 -1.65
N VAL A 175 -19.10 -1.04 -1.92
CA VAL A 175 -18.03 -1.01 -0.90
C VAL A 175 -18.35 0.07 0.13
N PRO A 176 -18.38 -0.24 1.44
CA PRO A 176 -18.63 0.74 2.49
C PRO A 176 -17.69 1.95 2.40
N MET A 177 -18.17 3.13 2.80
CA MET A 177 -17.38 4.36 2.73
C MET A 177 -16.35 4.48 3.87
N ASP A 178 -16.49 3.67 4.90
CA ASP A 178 -15.58 3.66 6.04
C ASP A 178 -14.24 3.04 5.68
N ASN A 179 -13.17 3.61 6.21
CA ASN A 179 -11.80 3.10 6.08
C ASN A 179 -11.35 2.87 4.62
N ARG A 180 -11.74 3.76 3.72
CA ARG A 180 -11.22 3.76 2.34
C ARG A 180 -9.84 4.42 2.33
N ILE A 181 -8.89 3.73 1.75
CA ILE A 181 -7.50 4.13 1.69
C ILE A 181 -7.11 4.36 0.24
N LEU A 182 -6.33 5.40 0.01
CA LEU A 182 -5.71 5.68 -1.28
C LEU A 182 -4.20 5.75 -1.06
N ILE A 183 -3.45 4.94 -1.79
CA ILE A 183 -1.99 4.98 -1.74
C ILE A 183 -1.48 5.34 -3.12
N CYS A 184 -0.63 6.36 -3.17
CA CYS A 184 -0.11 6.88 -4.42
C CYS A 184 1.42 6.99 -4.41
N SER A 185 1.99 7.13 -5.60
CA SER A 185 3.42 7.38 -5.76
C SER A 185 3.79 8.82 -5.37
N PRO A 186 5.06 9.12 -5.07
CA PRO A 186 5.52 10.48 -4.73
C PRO A 186 5.24 11.52 -5.83
N LYS A 187 5.21 11.12 -7.11
CA LYS A 187 4.87 12.04 -8.21
C LYS A 187 3.40 12.44 -8.18
N VAL A 188 2.53 11.48 -7.90
CA VAL A 188 1.09 11.74 -7.78
C VAL A 188 0.80 12.57 -6.53
N SER A 189 1.47 12.27 -5.40
CA SER A 189 1.29 13.02 -4.17
C SER A 189 1.67 14.50 -4.33
N ALA A 190 2.72 14.80 -5.10
CA ALA A 190 3.10 16.16 -5.43
C ALA A 190 2.01 16.90 -6.22
N VAL A 191 1.37 16.24 -7.20
CA VAL A 191 0.26 16.84 -7.96
C VAL A 191 -0.96 17.07 -7.05
N ILE A 192 -1.28 16.13 -6.16
CA ILE A 192 -2.38 16.27 -5.18
C ILE A 192 -2.12 17.46 -4.25
N ALA A 193 -0.89 17.59 -3.76
CA ALA A 193 -0.50 18.69 -2.89
C ALA A 193 -0.59 20.05 -3.60
N GLN A 194 -0.11 20.13 -4.86
CA GLN A 194 -0.19 21.34 -5.69
C GLN A 194 -1.64 21.74 -6.01
N ALA A 195 -2.52 20.76 -6.20
CA ALA A 195 -3.92 21.03 -6.45
C ALA A 195 -4.68 21.59 -5.23
N GLY A 196 -4.10 21.52 -4.03
CA GLY A 196 -4.67 22.08 -2.81
C GLY A 196 -5.99 21.42 -2.36
N ILE A 197 -6.27 20.20 -2.80
CA ILE A 197 -7.55 19.51 -2.57
C ILE A 197 -7.62 18.78 -1.22
N LEU A 198 -6.50 18.64 -0.52
CA LEU A 198 -6.42 17.91 0.74
C LEU A 198 -7.17 18.63 1.86
N GLN A 199 -8.03 17.89 2.56
CA GLN A 199 -8.72 18.36 3.77
C GLN A 199 -7.96 17.88 5.00
N GLY A 200 -7.92 18.71 6.06
CA GLY A 200 -7.24 18.36 7.30
C GLY A 200 -5.72 18.56 7.29
N THR A 201 -5.25 19.54 6.53
CA THR A 201 -3.83 19.91 6.42
C THR A 201 -3.21 20.51 7.71
N GLU A 202 -3.73 20.19 8.88
CA GLU A 202 -3.00 20.41 10.14
C GLU A 202 -1.65 19.65 10.17
N VAL A 203 -1.41 18.82 9.18
CA VAL A 203 -0.15 18.10 8.94
C VAL A 203 1.03 19.05 8.74
N ALA A 204 0.83 20.25 8.23
CA ALA A 204 1.89 21.26 8.11
C ALA A 204 2.40 21.75 9.48
N ALA A 205 1.60 21.64 10.55
CA ALA A 205 1.97 22.05 11.90
C ALA A 205 2.62 20.92 12.72
N ASN A 206 2.31 19.65 12.45
CA ASN A 206 2.75 18.51 13.29
C ASN A 206 3.73 17.55 12.62
N GLY A 207 4.24 17.86 11.42
CA GLY A 207 5.10 16.97 10.65
C GLY A 207 4.32 15.80 10.03
N ALA A 208 4.73 15.39 8.85
CA ALA A 208 4.13 14.23 8.18
C ALA A 208 4.26 12.99 9.04
N VAL A 209 3.15 12.53 9.63
CA VAL A 209 3.13 11.31 10.42
C VAL A 209 3.03 10.14 9.47
N GLU A 210 4.13 9.41 9.33
CA GLU A 210 4.17 8.08 8.73
C GLU A 210 3.46 7.95 7.37
N TRP A 211 3.93 8.69 6.33
CA TRP A 211 3.43 8.58 4.95
C TRP A 211 2.00 9.08 4.70
N TRP A 212 1.32 9.61 5.72
CA TRP A 212 -0.01 10.17 5.58
C TRP A 212 0.04 11.59 5.03
N LEU A 213 -0.76 11.86 3.98
CA LEU A 213 -0.84 13.16 3.32
C LEU A 213 -2.06 13.98 3.73
N GLY A 214 -3.18 13.33 4.00
CA GLY A 214 -4.44 13.99 4.32
C GLY A 214 -5.65 13.18 3.93
N LYS A 215 -6.82 13.83 3.89
CA LYS A 215 -8.09 13.22 3.47
C LYS A 215 -8.68 13.97 2.30
N PHE A 216 -9.23 13.24 1.35
CA PHE A 216 -10.02 13.79 0.26
C PHE A 216 -11.06 12.79 -0.23
N ALA A 217 -12.26 13.27 -0.55
CA ALA A 217 -13.36 12.47 -1.12
C ALA A 217 -13.72 11.20 -0.32
N GLY A 218 -13.46 11.17 0.99
CA GLY A 218 -13.69 10.01 1.85
C GLY A 218 -12.55 9.00 1.87
N PHE A 219 -11.44 9.28 1.18
CA PHE A 219 -10.20 8.51 1.28
C PHE A 219 -9.24 9.13 2.30
N GLU A 220 -8.52 8.27 3.02
CA GLU A 220 -7.27 8.61 3.67
C GLU A 220 -6.13 8.38 2.67
N ILE A 221 -5.35 9.42 2.39
CA ILE A 221 -4.32 9.40 1.34
C ILE A 221 -2.95 9.18 1.98
N TYR A 222 -2.24 8.19 1.46
CA TYR A 222 -0.89 7.82 1.86
C TYR A 222 0.05 7.82 0.66
N GLU A 223 1.34 8.00 0.93
CA GLU A 223 2.40 7.94 -0.07
C GLU A 223 3.21 6.66 0.12
N SER A 224 3.61 6.01 -0.98
CA SER A 224 4.61 4.94 -0.96
C SER A 224 5.57 5.10 -2.13
N ASN A 225 6.86 5.03 -1.83
CA ASN A 225 7.94 5.10 -2.82
C ASN A 225 8.15 3.80 -3.60
N LEU A 226 7.46 2.72 -3.24
CA LEU A 226 7.57 1.42 -3.91
C LEU A 226 6.56 1.23 -5.03
N ILE A 227 5.58 2.12 -5.12
CA ILE A 227 4.61 2.13 -6.21
C ILE A 227 5.28 2.66 -7.48
N ALA A 228 4.95 2.09 -8.65
CA ALA A 228 5.35 2.65 -9.92
C ALA A 228 4.94 4.12 -10.02
N ALA A 229 5.77 4.95 -10.67
CA ALA A 229 5.64 6.40 -10.63
C ALA A 229 4.29 6.97 -11.10
N ALA A 230 3.48 6.13 -11.74
CA ALA A 230 2.24 6.48 -12.39
C ALA A 230 0.99 5.82 -11.78
N ASP A 231 1.14 5.08 -10.69
CA ASP A 231 0.05 4.27 -10.17
C ASP A 231 -0.57 4.85 -8.89
N ILE A 232 -1.88 4.66 -8.78
CA ILE A 232 -2.69 4.97 -7.60
C ILE A 232 -3.47 3.72 -7.24
N TYR A 233 -3.44 3.30 -5.99
CA TYR A 233 -4.24 2.21 -5.47
C TYR A 233 -5.32 2.75 -4.55
N ALA A 234 -6.56 2.36 -4.78
CA ALA A 234 -7.70 2.69 -3.95
C ALA A 234 -8.36 1.40 -3.45
N PHE A 235 -8.45 1.24 -2.15
CA PHE A 235 -9.03 0.05 -1.55
C PHE A 235 -9.62 0.34 -0.16
N ARG A 236 -10.39 -0.61 0.36
CA ARG A 236 -10.83 -0.58 1.75
C ARG A 236 -9.78 -1.26 2.63
N ALA A 237 -9.51 -0.71 3.81
CA ALA A 237 -8.61 -1.35 4.77
C ALA A 237 -9.04 -2.81 5.04
N LYS A 238 -8.08 -3.72 5.15
CA LYS A 238 -8.26 -5.16 5.34
C LYS A 238 -8.92 -5.89 4.16
N SER A 239 -8.90 -5.34 2.95
CA SER A 239 -9.43 -5.99 1.75
C SER A 239 -8.54 -7.12 1.21
N TYR A 240 -7.30 -7.20 1.62
CA TYR A 240 -6.38 -8.26 1.27
C TYR A 240 -5.74 -8.88 2.50
N ASN A 241 -5.49 -10.18 2.43
CA ASN A 241 -4.94 -10.96 3.52
C ASN A 241 -3.47 -11.18 3.27
N TYR A 242 -2.68 -10.96 4.30
CA TYR A 242 -1.24 -11.15 4.25
C TYR A 242 -0.76 -11.81 5.53
N VAL A 243 0.22 -12.69 5.39
CA VAL A 243 0.85 -13.39 6.50
C VAL A 243 2.34 -13.21 6.39
N ARG A 244 2.95 -12.83 7.50
CA ARG A 244 4.40 -12.74 7.63
C ARG A 244 4.84 -13.51 8.86
N GLN A 245 5.91 -14.26 8.73
CA GLN A 245 6.53 -14.97 9.83
C GLN A 245 8.02 -14.71 9.84
N LEU A 246 8.52 -14.25 10.98
CA LEU A 246 9.96 -14.25 11.22
C LEU A 246 10.39 -15.68 11.52
N PHE A 247 10.93 -16.34 10.52
CA PHE A 247 11.26 -17.75 10.62
C PHE A 247 12.45 -18.00 11.55
N LYS A 248 13.53 -17.24 11.39
CA LYS A 248 14.73 -17.43 12.18
C LYS A 248 15.68 -16.24 12.10
N VAL A 249 16.18 -15.84 13.25
CA VAL A 249 17.38 -15.00 13.33
C VAL A 249 18.45 -15.82 14.03
N LYS A 250 19.59 -15.98 13.38
CA LYS A 250 20.72 -16.74 13.92
C LYS A 250 21.99 -15.93 13.74
N VAL A 251 22.78 -15.85 14.79
CA VAL A 251 24.16 -15.36 14.75
C VAL A 251 25.07 -16.58 14.84
N THR A 252 25.95 -16.74 13.87
CA THR A 252 26.87 -17.85 13.81
C THR A 252 28.30 -17.34 13.70
N ASP A 253 29.20 -17.87 14.53
CA ASP A 253 30.65 -17.65 14.37
C ASP A 253 31.11 -18.36 13.09
N ALA A 254 32.03 -17.75 12.39
CA ALA A 254 32.66 -18.42 11.25
C ALA A 254 33.66 -19.45 11.73
N GLU A 255 33.66 -20.63 11.09
CA GLU A 255 34.64 -21.70 11.42
C GLU A 255 36.09 -21.32 11.08
N ALA A 256 36.26 -20.39 10.16
CA ALA A 256 37.60 -19.92 9.75
C ALA A 256 37.61 -18.38 9.65
N GLY A 257 38.09 -17.70 10.67
CA GLY A 257 38.31 -16.26 10.69
C GLY A 257 37.65 -15.54 11.89
N MET A 258 38.14 -14.35 12.17
CA MET A 258 37.61 -13.46 13.22
C MET A 258 36.41 -12.67 12.71
N TYR A 259 35.30 -13.36 12.45
CA TYR A 259 34.04 -12.73 12.06
C TYR A 259 32.84 -13.61 12.43
N TYR A 260 31.70 -13.00 12.58
CA TYR A 260 30.42 -13.69 12.74
C TYR A 260 29.42 -13.29 11.66
N ASN A 261 28.46 -14.18 11.38
CA ASN A 261 27.42 -13.94 10.42
C ASN A 261 26.08 -13.75 11.14
N ILE A 262 25.35 -12.71 10.76
CA ILE A 262 23.94 -12.55 11.12
C ILE A 262 23.10 -13.06 9.95
N LEU A 263 22.25 -14.03 10.25
CA LEU A 263 21.30 -14.60 9.30
C LEU A 263 19.88 -14.27 9.75
N GLY A 264 19.10 -13.69 8.86
CA GLY A 264 17.67 -13.45 9.05
C GLY A 264 16.87 -14.12 7.94
N GLN A 265 15.73 -14.71 8.31
CA GLN A 265 14.80 -15.31 7.36
C GLN A 265 13.39 -14.86 7.69
N ILE A 266 12.68 -14.37 6.69
CA ILE A 266 11.25 -14.05 6.79
C ILE A 266 10.48 -14.83 5.71
N ALA A 267 9.51 -15.62 6.16
CA ALA A 267 8.56 -16.26 5.28
C ALA A 267 7.28 -15.44 5.24
N HIS A 268 6.72 -15.24 4.06
CA HIS A 268 5.52 -14.46 3.89
C HIS A 268 4.73 -14.92 2.68
N GLY A 269 3.47 -14.55 2.66
CA GLY A 269 2.56 -14.81 1.56
C GLY A 269 1.27 -14.03 1.72
N GLY A 270 0.54 -13.85 0.66
CA GLY A 270 -0.71 -13.13 0.69
C GLY A 270 -1.65 -13.52 -0.44
N LYS A 271 -2.91 -13.19 -0.25
CA LYS A 271 -3.95 -13.38 -1.27
C LYS A 271 -5.09 -12.40 -1.07
N VAL A 272 -5.64 -11.95 -2.18
CA VAL A 272 -6.96 -11.30 -2.20
C VAL A 272 -8.00 -12.39 -2.39
N PHE A 273 -8.97 -12.48 -1.48
CA PHE A 273 -10.08 -13.41 -1.64
C PHE A 273 -11.14 -12.82 -2.56
N ASP A 274 -11.86 -13.68 -3.29
CA ASP A 274 -12.83 -13.27 -4.30
C ASP A 274 -13.97 -12.39 -3.73
N CYS A 275 -14.32 -12.59 -2.45
CA CYS A 275 -15.30 -11.74 -1.76
C CYS A 275 -14.83 -10.28 -1.57
N ASN A 276 -13.53 -10.05 -1.61
CA ASN A 276 -12.91 -8.73 -1.44
C ASN A 276 -12.36 -8.15 -2.75
N ALA A 277 -12.43 -8.90 -3.84
CA ALA A 277 -11.84 -8.52 -5.13
C ALA A 277 -12.36 -7.19 -5.66
N GLU A 278 -13.65 -6.91 -5.47
CA GLU A 278 -14.30 -5.67 -5.90
C GLU A 278 -13.92 -4.45 -5.05
N GLN A 279 -13.26 -4.66 -3.90
CA GLN A 279 -12.86 -3.60 -2.97
C GLN A 279 -11.51 -2.97 -3.31
N ILE A 280 -10.82 -3.46 -4.36
CA ILE A 280 -9.48 -3.02 -4.74
C ILE A 280 -9.50 -2.52 -6.18
N TRP A 281 -9.06 -1.29 -6.37
CA TRP A 281 -8.97 -0.62 -7.67
C TRP A 281 -7.58 -0.03 -7.86
N LYS A 282 -7.16 0.04 -9.10
CA LYS A 282 -5.90 0.66 -9.51
C LYS A 282 -6.16 1.67 -10.62
N GLU A 283 -5.55 2.82 -10.52
CA GLU A 283 -5.46 3.78 -11.61
C GLU A 283 -4.01 3.87 -12.07
N THR A 284 -3.79 3.71 -13.37
CA THR A 284 -2.48 3.84 -14.00
C THR A 284 -2.48 5.06 -14.90
N ILE A 285 -1.51 5.94 -14.72
CA ILE A 285 -1.38 7.20 -15.45
C ILE A 285 -0.22 7.07 -16.42
N THR A 286 -0.45 7.35 -17.71
CA THR A 286 0.56 7.17 -18.74
C THR A 286 1.56 8.34 -18.79
N ALA A 287 1.12 9.57 -18.50
CA ALA A 287 1.96 10.75 -18.53
C ALA A 287 1.62 11.74 -17.42
N PHE A 288 2.64 12.43 -16.93
CA PHE A 288 2.48 13.60 -16.05
C PHE A 288 2.75 14.85 -16.87
N GLN A 289 1.82 15.81 -16.87
CA GLN A 289 2.12 17.14 -17.34
C GLN A 289 2.53 17.98 -16.12
N PRO A 290 3.77 18.44 -16.03
CA PRO A 290 4.10 19.48 -15.09
C PRO A 290 3.22 20.69 -15.40
N THR A 291 2.71 21.35 -14.37
CA THR A 291 2.10 22.66 -14.55
C THR A 291 3.08 23.53 -15.35
N GLU A 292 2.68 23.98 -16.54
CA GLU A 292 3.47 24.96 -17.27
C GLU A 292 3.63 26.14 -16.29
N THR A 293 4.85 26.35 -15.85
CA THR A 293 5.21 27.62 -15.21
C THR A 293 4.93 28.65 -16.29
N GLU A 294 3.90 29.46 -16.09
CA GLU A 294 3.61 30.56 -17.00
C GLU A 294 4.93 31.27 -17.25
N THR A 295 5.42 31.16 -18.48
CA THR A 295 6.57 31.94 -18.93
C THR A 295 6.18 33.38 -18.63
N PRO A 296 6.93 34.13 -17.80
CA PRO A 296 6.58 35.49 -17.49
C PRO A 296 6.35 36.22 -18.82
N THR A 297 5.11 36.67 -19.03
CA THR A 297 4.74 37.49 -20.19
C THR A 297 5.76 38.64 -20.23
N GLU A 298 6.55 38.68 -21.28
CA GLU A 298 7.54 39.75 -21.45
C GLU A 298 6.82 41.07 -21.25
N THR A 299 7.28 41.81 -20.24
CA THR A 299 6.81 43.19 -20.01
C THR A 299 7.01 43.93 -21.28
N PRO A 300 5.97 44.57 -21.90
CA PRO A 300 6.14 45.28 -23.14
C PRO A 300 7.23 46.33 -22.94
N THR A 301 8.25 46.23 -23.76
CA THR A 301 9.32 47.23 -23.83
C THR A 301 8.70 48.64 -23.95
N PRO A 302 9.02 49.59 -23.07
CA PRO A 302 8.44 50.92 -23.17
C PRO A 302 8.77 51.50 -24.55
N THR A 303 7.72 51.84 -25.31
CA THR A 303 7.82 52.53 -26.58
C THR A 303 8.57 53.84 -26.37
N GLU A 304 9.70 54.01 -27.04
CA GLU A 304 10.47 55.25 -26.98
C GLU A 304 9.59 56.42 -27.34
N THR A 305 9.54 57.41 -26.45
CA THR A 305 8.85 58.69 -26.68
C THR A 305 9.62 59.42 -27.78
N PRO A 306 8.95 59.86 -28.87
CA PRO A 306 9.66 60.57 -29.93
C PRO A 306 10.26 61.90 -29.41
N THR A 307 11.52 62.07 -29.64
CA THR A 307 12.28 63.30 -29.34
C THR A 307 11.63 64.53 -30.05
N PRO A 308 11.36 65.65 -29.34
CA PRO A 308 10.77 66.81 -29.96
C PRO A 308 11.73 67.37 -30.98
N THR A 309 11.29 67.58 -32.22
CA THR A 309 12.00 68.23 -33.31
C THR A 309 12.18 69.67 -32.95
N GLU A 310 13.46 70.16 -32.86
CA GLU A 310 13.78 71.54 -32.68
C GLU A 310 13.33 72.33 -33.92
N THR A 311 12.56 73.40 -33.67
CA THR A 311 12.14 74.34 -34.68
C THR A 311 13.31 75.34 -34.94
N PRO A 312 13.76 75.53 -36.17
CA PRO A 312 14.82 76.49 -36.43
C PRO A 312 14.29 77.93 -36.28
N THR A 313 14.95 78.69 -35.43
CA THR A 313 14.73 80.15 -35.29
C THR A 313 15.42 80.92 -36.45
N THR A 314 14.65 81.59 -37.22
CA THR A 314 15.13 82.69 -38.15
C THR A 314 15.32 83.98 -37.42
#